data_b8e3d8d063eab483efdab65c97fa4806
#
_entry.id   b8e3d8d063eab483efdab65c97fa4806
#
_cell.length_a   1.000
_cell.length_b   1.000
_cell.length_c   1.000
_cell.angle_alpha   90.00
_cell.angle_beta   90.00
_cell.angle_gamma   90.00
#
_symmetry.space_group_name_H-M   'P 1'
#
loop_
_entity.id
_entity.type
_entity.pdbx_description
1 polymer ?
#
loop_
_entity_poly.entity_id
_entity_poly.type
_entity_poly.pdbx_seq_one_letter_code
_entity_poly.pdbx_strand_id
1 'polypeptide(L)'
;KAQEAARNVVKIINNSANALKVILRDLKVDAGDTNKSAVTVSGTGNVTLELDGKNELTGGTGTVQNEYYATRARAGLKSEMGKTTITDDGNDGTLIATGGTIVVDDSYAGTSGTIVAGLGIDGAVIAGGTIVAKGGDVVFESSASGNAPYFAAGSGILTTEISGGIVEATGGSAIGDGTLGGLLEAGYGVGGDDFINVSGVKTAITGGTVKATGGNGKSLGGFGLRLSSMSISGGTVIAQGGTGETGGSGVQSATISGGTVVAVGGAGSKTGGDGFNEYGTVKVTGGSVTAQGGKGKEKDGAAVGSEENVTGTVNKVDSGHVHQYTDSDVVKEATCTSEGYKLKKCSKCGAEEMERIGKKDHTWVQSKHQDATCVEGGYTEYKCSACGETKRDEI
;
A
#
# COMPACT_ATOMS: atom_id res chain seq x y z
N LYS A 1 -1.27 -21.64 18.58
CA LYS A 1 -2.47 -21.82 17.72
C LYS A 1 -2.51 -20.60 16.81
N ALA A 2 -2.62 -20.80 15.50
CA ALA A 2 -2.86 -19.68 14.59
C ALA A 2 -4.20 -19.03 14.99
N GLN A 3 -4.19 -17.72 15.19
CA GLN A 3 -5.40 -16.96 15.51
C GLN A 3 -6.25 -16.92 14.23
N GLU A 4 -7.45 -17.48 14.28
CA GLU A 4 -8.40 -17.35 13.17
C GLU A 4 -8.86 -15.89 13.04
N ALA A 5 -9.04 -15.42 11.81
CA ALA A 5 -9.55 -14.08 11.56
C ALA A 5 -11.00 -13.95 12.03
N ALA A 6 -11.31 -12.87 12.73
CA ALA A 6 -12.69 -12.55 13.05
C ALA A 6 -13.42 -12.10 11.77
N ARG A 7 -14.57 -12.72 11.47
CA ARG A 7 -15.42 -12.32 10.32
C ARG A 7 -16.29 -11.10 10.61
N ASN A 8 -16.26 -10.58 11.84
CA ASN A 8 -16.99 -9.40 12.26
C ASN A 8 -16.14 -8.15 12.01
N VAL A 9 -16.75 -7.13 11.41
CA VAL A 9 -16.10 -5.83 11.22
C VAL A 9 -16.03 -5.04 12.53
N VAL A 10 -15.01 -4.23 12.66
CA VAL A 10 -14.82 -3.33 13.81
C VAL A 10 -15.25 -1.91 13.47
N LYS A 11 -16.03 -1.27 14.34
CA LYS A 11 -16.38 0.13 14.24
C LYS A 11 -15.87 0.90 15.46
N ILE A 12 -15.10 1.95 15.22
CA ILE A 12 -14.63 2.89 16.23
C ILE A 12 -15.36 4.21 15.99
N ILE A 13 -16.07 4.70 16.99
CA ILE A 13 -16.86 5.94 16.87
C ILE A 13 -16.43 6.89 17.97
N ASN A 14 -15.93 8.07 17.57
CA ASN A 14 -15.62 9.14 18.50
C ASN A 14 -16.45 10.40 18.17
N ASN A 15 -17.48 10.65 18.95
CA ASN A 15 -18.31 11.84 18.82
C ASN A 15 -17.97 12.92 19.87
N SER A 16 -16.87 12.76 20.62
CA SER A 16 -16.45 13.73 21.61
C SER A 16 -15.46 14.74 21.03
N ALA A 17 -15.34 15.88 21.66
CA ALA A 17 -14.31 16.88 21.34
C ALA A 17 -12.89 16.41 21.74
N ASN A 18 -12.77 15.40 22.62
CA ASN A 18 -11.51 14.86 23.04
C ASN A 18 -11.03 13.79 22.05
N ALA A 19 -9.73 13.77 21.77
CA ALA A 19 -9.13 12.72 20.98
C ALA A 19 -9.23 11.36 21.70
N LEU A 20 -9.55 10.30 20.96
CA LEU A 20 -9.60 8.94 21.45
C LEU A 20 -8.32 8.21 21.00
N LYS A 21 -7.58 7.61 21.95
CA LYS A 21 -6.48 6.69 21.64
C LYS A 21 -6.99 5.26 21.73
N VAL A 22 -6.80 4.48 20.67
CA VAL A 22 -7.15 3.06 20.57
C VAL A 22 -5.88 2.29 20.23
N ILE A 23 -5.55 1.28 21.03
CA ILE A 23 -4.41 0.40 20.77
C ILE A 23 -4.92 -0.80 19.97
N LEU A 24 -4.35 -1.02 18.80
CA LEU A 24 -4.54 -2.22 17.99
C LEU A 24 -3.41 -3.19 18.32
N ARG A 25 -3.75 -4.29 19.00
CA ARG A 25 -2.75 -5.29 19.41
C ARG A 25 -3.07 -6.64 18.80
N ASP A 26 -2.20 -7.11 17.91
CA ASP A 26 -2.31 -8.40 17.23
C ASP A 26 -3.72 -8.65 16.64
N LEU A 27 -4.34 -7.56 16.18
CA LEU A 27 -5.71 -7.59 15.68
C LEU A 27 -5.76 -8.23 14.29
N LYS A 28 -6.63 -9.25 14.13
CA LYS A 28 -6.88 -9.87 12.84
C LYS A 28 -8.37 -9.83 12.52
N VAL A 29 -8.72 -9.07 11.48
CA VAL A 29 -10.10 -8.92 10.99
C VAL A 29 -10.13 -9.18 9.50
N ASP A 30 -10.99 -10.10 9.09
CA ASP A 30 -11.34 -10.35 7.70
C ASP A 30 -12.85 -10.13 7.54
N ALA A 31 -13.23 -9.16 6.72
CA ALA A 31 -14.63 -8.86 6.48
C ALA A 31 -15.32 -9.91 5.58
N GLY A 32 -14.58 -10.87 5.02
CA GLY A 32 -15.13 -12.01 4.26
C GLY A 32 -15.98 -11.57 3.07
N ASP A 33 -17.15 -12.20 2.91
CA ASP A 33 -18.07 -11.96 1.79
C ASP A 33 -18.94 -10.71 2.01
N THR A 34 -18.64 -9.90 3.01
CA THR A 34 -19.40 -8.69 3.30
C THR A 34 -18.95 -7.53 2.42
N ASN A 35 -19.88 -6.63 2.11
CA ASN A 35 -19.58 -5.38 1.42
C ASN A 35 -19.13 -4.29 2.41
N LYS A 36 -18.19 -4.61 3.33
CA LYS A 36 -17.78 -3.74 4.43
C LYS A 36 -16.26 -3.62 4.53
N SER A 37 -15.79 -2.53 5.11
CA SER A 37 -14.40 -2.39 5.54
C SER A 37 -14.15 -3.20 6.81
N ALA A 38 -12.94 -3.75 6.98
CA ALA A 38 -12.59 -4.53 8.17
C ALA A 38 -12.64 -3.66 9.43
N VAL A 39 -12.03 -2.48 9.38
CA VAL A 39 -12.13 -1.47 10.43
C VAL A 39 -12.66 -0.17 9.84
N THR A 40 -13.65 0.43 10.51
CA THR A 40 -14.18 1.75 10.17
C THR A 40 -14.05 2.67 11.37
N VAL A 41 -13.42 3.82 11.17
CA VAL A 41 -13.34 4.90 12.16
C VAL A 41 -14.23 6.04 11.71
N SER A 42 -15.11 6.53 12.59
CA SER A 42 -16.10 7.56 12.27
C SER A 42 -16.39 8.46 13.47
N GLY A 43 -17.15 9.52 13.23
CA GLY A 43 -17.53 10.49 14.25
C GLY A 43 -16.84 11.84 14.09
N THR A 44 -17.20 12.80 14.94
CA THR A 44 -16.71 14.19 14.84
C THR A 44 -15.34 14.42 15.47
N GLY A 45 -14.93 13.56 16.41
CA GLY A 45 -13.67 13.67 17.14
C GLY A 45 -12.52 12.93 16.47
N ASN A 46 -11.29 13.33 16.79
CA ASN A 46 -10.09 12.69 16.28
C ASN A 46 -9.82 11.35 16.98
N VAL A 47 -9.20 10.42 16.25
CA VAL A 47 -8.80 9.11 16.78
C VAL A 47 -7.33 8.87 16.49
N THR A 48 -6.60 8.41 17.47
CA THR A 48 -5.24 7.88 17.31
C THR A 48 -5.30 6.37 17.40
N LEU A 49 -4.83 5.69 16.36
CA LEU A 49 -4.65 4.25 16.32
C LEU A 49 -3.17 3.95 16.61
N GLU A 50 -2.91 3.49 17.81
CA GLU A 50 -1.58 3.04 18.23
C GLU A 50 -1.40 1.58 17.84
N LEU A 51 -0.35 1.29 17.08
CA LEU A 51 -0.03 -0.07 16.67
C LEU A 51 0.81 -0.77 17.74
N ASP A 52 0.47 -2.03 18.04
CA ASP A 52 1.19 -2.91 18.95
C ASP A 52 1.15 -4.32 18.32
N GLY A 53 2.32 -4.90 18.06
CA GLY A 53 2.42 -6.18 17.37
C GLY A 53 1.91 -6.15 15.93
N LYS A 54 1.42 -7.29 15.42
CA LYS A 54 1.01 -7.48 14.04
C LYS A 54 -0.51 -7.39 13.88
N ASN A 55 -0.97 -6.36 13.19
CA ASN A 55 -2.39 -6.14 12.91
C ASN A 55 -2.69 -6.43 11.42
N GLU A 56 -3.70 -7.26 11.14
CA GLU A 56 -4.10 -7.69 9.80
C GLU A 56 -5.57 -7.34 9.55
N LEU A 57 -5.85 -6.50 8.56
CA LEU A 57 -7.17 -6.00 8.21
C LEU A 57 -7.47 -6.28 6.74
N THR A 58 -8.48 -7.11 6.45
CA THR A 58 -8.92 -7.41 5.09
C THR A 58 -10.33 -6.92 4.88
N GLY A 59 -10.52 -6.01 3.93
CA GLY A 59 -11.84 -5.53 3.49
C GLY A 59 -12.63 -6.64 2.80
N GLY A 60 -13.96 -6.52 2.85
CA GLY A 60 -14.84 -7.55 2.33
C GLY A 60 -14.80 -7.69 0.81
N THR A 61 -14.82 -8.90 0.31
CA THR A 61 -15.09 -9.23 -1.08
C THR A 61 -16.60 -9.27 -1.30
N GLY A 62 -17.08 -8.88 -2.47
CA GLY A 62 -18.50 -8.96 -2.76
C GLY A 62 -18.82 -8.65 -4.21
N THR A 63 -19.91 -9.21 -4.71
CA THR A 63 -20.54 -8.79 -5.95
C THR A 63 -21.30 -7.50 -5.67
N VAL A 64 -21.01 -6.44 -6.41
CA VAL A 64 -21.81 -5.21 -6.35
C VAL A 64 -23.00 -5.38 -7.28
N GLN A 65 -24.17 -5.65 -6.73
CA GLN A 65 -25.41 -5.58 -7.49
C GLN A 65 -25.99 -4.17 -7.37
N ASN A 66 -26.14 -3.49 -8.50
CA ASN A 66 -26.94 -2.24 -8.66
C ASN A 66 -26.49 -0.98 -7.90
N GLU A 67 -25.21 -0.82 -7.54
CA GLU A 67 -24.74 0.44 -6.99
C GLU A 67 -24.03 1.29 -8.07
N TYR A 68 -24.62 2.42 -8.43
CA TYR A 68 -24.17 3.35 -9.46
C TYR A 68 -22.91 4.16 -9.13
N TYR A 69 -22.32 4.00 -7.93
CA TYR A 69 -21.19 4.82 -7.48
C TYR A 69 -20.15 4.00 -6.71
N ALA A 70 -18.90 4.35 -6.97
CA ALA A 70 -17.71 3.83 -6.35
C ALA A 70 -17.84 3.60 -4.84
N THR A 71 -17.95 2.37 -4.45
CA THR A 71 -18.02 2.04 -3.05
C THR A 71 -16.61 1.93 -2.48
N ARG A 72 -16.14 2.98 -1.82
CA ARG A 72 -15.01 2.94 -0.88
C ARG A 72 -15.31 2.09 0.35
N ALA A 73 -16.33 1.25 0.31
CA ALA A 73 -16.85 0.56 1.49
C ALA A 73 -16.02 -0.65 1.92
N ARG A 74 -15.05 -1.09 1.12
CA ARG A 74 -14.35 -2.36 1.31
C ARG A 74 -12.88 -2.20 1.65
N ALA A 75 -12.53 -1.10 2.31
CA ALA A 75 -11.14 -0.87 2.71
C ALA A 75 -10.70 -1.84 3.83
N GLY A 76 -9.41 -2.13 3.91
CA GLY A 76 -8.86 -2.73 5.12
C GLY A 76 -9.11 -1.82 6.33
N LEU A 77 -8.68 -0.56 6.23
CA LEU A 77 -8.98 0.49 7.20
C LEU A 77 -9.66 1.67 6.50
N LYS A 78 -10.83 2.07 6.99
CA LYS A 78 -11.56 3.25 6.50
C LYS A 78 -11.72 4.30 7.59
N SER A 79 -11.42 5.55 7.26
CA SER A 79 -11.60 6.71 8.12
C SER A 79 -12.08 7.92 7.30
N GLU A 80 -12.65 8.92 7.97
CA GLU A 80 -12.75 10.25 7.39
C GLU A 80 -11.36 10.87 7.23
N MET A 81 -11.15 11.61 6.12
CA MET A 81 -9.86 12.21 5.78
C MET A 81 -9.32 13.08 6.92
N GLY A 82 -8.10 12.75 7.38
CA GLY A 82 -7.37 13.50 8.39
C GLY A 82 -7.91 13.39 9.83
N LYS A 83 -8.93 12.56 10.08
CA LYS A 83 -9.51 12.37 11.42
C LYS A 83 -8.83 11.28 12.24
N THR A 84 -8.19 10.35 11.58
CA THR A 84 -7.50 9.23 12.22
C THR A 84 -6.02 9.33 11.95
N THR A 85 -5.21 9.21 13.00
CA THR A 85 -3.74 9.16 12.91
C THR A 85 -3.25 7.80 13.37
N ILE A 86 -2.45 7.14 12.56
CA ILE A 86 -1.78 5.88 12.90
C ILE A 86 -0.41 6.22 13.49
N THR A 87 -0.12 5.70 14.67
CA THR A 87 1.14 5.88 15.42
C THR A 87 1.73 4.54 15.87
N ASP A 88 2.98 4.56 16.26
CA ASP A 88 3.70 3.42 16.84
C ASP A 88 4.78 3.93 17.80
N ASP A 89 4.40 4.11 19.04
CA ASP A 89 5.31 4.59 20.10
C ASP A 89 6.32 3.49 20.52
N GLY A 90 5.96 2.21 20.30
CA GLY A 90 6.79 1.04 20.64
C GLY A 90 7.82 0.65 19.56
N ASN A 91 7.70 1.16 18.33
CA ASN A 91 8.51 0.84 17.14
C ASN A 91 8.45 -0.64 16.67
N ASP A 92 7.50 -1.42 17.13
CA ASP A 92 7.29 -2.83 16.72
C ASP A 92 5.93 -3.07 16.05
N GLY A 93 5.07 -2.06 16.03
CA GLY A 93 3.74 -2.10 15.46
C GLY A 93 3.74 -2.24 13.94
N THR A 94 2.96 -3.20 13.45
CA THR A 94 2.76 -3.45 12.03
C THR A 94 1.28 -3.46 11.71
N LEU A 95 0.89 -2.76 10.64
CA LEU A 95 -0.45 -2.82 10.07
C LEU A 95 -0.37 -3.34 8.64
N ILE A 96 -1.01 -4.50 8.39
CA ILE A 96 -1.25 -5.02 7.06
C ILE A 96 -2.72 -4.76 6.73
N ALA A 97 -2.98 -3.88 5.76
CA ALA A 97 -4.32 -3.47 5.37
C ALA A 97 -4.56 -3.79 3.89
N THR A 98 -5.51 -4.68 3.62
CA THR A 98 -5.86 -5.11 2.25
C THR A 98 -7.29 -4.70 1.93
N GLY A 99 -7.48 -4.05 0.80
CA GLY A 99 -8.80 -3.73 0.26
C GLY A 99 -9.53 -4.95 -0.28
N GLY A 100 -10.85 -4.92 -0.25
CA GLY A 100 -11.67 -6.00 -0.78
C GLY A 100 -11.61 -6.07 -2.31
N THR A 101 -11.48 -7.27 -2.84
CA THR A 101 -11.48 -7.58 -4.27
C THR A 101 -12.90 -7.51 -4.85
N ILE A 102 -13.02 -7.14 -6.12
CA ILE A 102 -14.23 -7.24 -6.90
C ILE A 102 -14.07 -8.35 -7.94
N VAL A 103 -15.04 -9.26 -7.97
CA VAL A 103 -15.19 -10.23 -9.04
C VAL A 103 -16.27 -9.73 -9.99
N VAL A 104 -15.91 -9.56 -11.27
CA VAL A 104 -16.80 -9.09 -12.34
C VAL A 104 -17.29 -10.30 -13.10
N ASP A 105 -18.56 -10.59 -12.97
CA ASP A 105 -19.27 -11.65 -13.68
C ASP A 105 -20.21 -11.09 -14.76
N ASP A 106 -20.97 -11.95 -15.41
CA ASP A 106 -21.89 -11.57 -16.50
C ASP A 106 -23.05 -10.65 -16.04
N SER A 107 -23.29 -10.50 -14.74
CA SER A 107 -24.33 -9.62 -14.19
C SER A 107 -24.06 -8.14 -14.41
N TYR A 108 -22.82 -7.78 -14.70
CA TYR A 108 -22.42 -6.40 -14.99
C TYR A 108 -22.65 -5.98 -16.45
N ALA A 109 -23.00 -6.93 -17.34
CA ALA A 109 -23.26 -6.62 -18.75
C ALA A 109 -24.47 -5.67 -18.89
N GLY A 110 -24.31 -4.61 -19.68
CA GLY A 110 -25.36 -3.60 -19.90
C GLY A 110 -25.56 -2.61 -18.74
N THR A 111 -24.77 -2.67 -17.68
CA THR A 111 -24.78 -1.67 -16.61
C THR A 111 -23.84 -0.50 -16.96
N SER A 112 -24.00 0.63 -16.27
CA SER A 112 -23.17 1.83 -16.46
C SER A 112 -22.73 2.36 -15.11
N GLY A 113 -21.67 3.17 -15.09
CA GLY A 113 -21.14 3.80 -13.87
C GLY A 113 -19.66 3.46 -13.64
N THR A 114 -19.21 3.66 -12.42
CA THR A 114 -17.83 3.37 -12.02
C THR A 114 -17.84 2.47 -10.79
N ILE A 115 -17.09 1.40 -10.85
CA ILE A 115 -16.95 0.43 -9.75
C ILE A 115 -15.47 0.35 -9.37
N VAL A 116 -15.16 0.60 -8.10
CA VAL A 116 -13.79 0.62 -7.58
C VAL A 116 -13.64 -0.41 -6.48
N ALA A 117 -12.62 -1.24 -6.56
CA ALA A 117 -12.25 -2.18 -5.51
C ALA A 117 -11.80 -1.45 -4.23
N GLY A 118 -11.79 -2.15 -3.11
CA GLY A 118 -11.46 -1.56 -1.82
C GLY A 118 -10.03 -1.01 -1.76
N LEU A 119 -9.81 0.06 -1.02
CA LEU A 119 -8.48 0.57 -0.73
C LEU A 119 -7.85 -0.21 0.42
N GLY A 120 -6.52 -0.29 0.49
CA GLY A 120 -5.85 -0.80 1.68
C GLY A 120 -6.17 0.08 2.89
N ILE A 121 -5.81 1.37 2.78
CA ILE A 121 -6.14 2.40 3.78
C ILE A 121 -6.83 3.57 3.09
N ASP A 122 -8.00 3.98 3.62
CA ASP A 122 -8.80 5.11 3.15
C ASP A 122 -8.94 6.14 4.27
N GLY A 123 -8.24 7.27 4.16
CA GLY A 123 -8.45 8.48 4.96
C GLY A 123 -7.56 8.69 6.18
N ALA A 124 -6.85 7.68 6.67
CA ALA A 124 -6.00 7.82 7.86
C ALA A 124 -4.66 8.50 7.56
N VAL A 125 -4.21 9.41 8.42
CA VAL A 125 -2.85 9.97 8.45
C VAL A 125 -1.87 8.92 8.98
N ILE A 126 -0.69 8.83 8.40
CA ILE A 126 0.36 7.89 8.82
C ILE A 126 1.50 8.68 9.45
N ALA A 127 1.66 8.53 10.76
CA ALA A 127 2.72 9.20 11.53
C ALA A 127 3.79 8.22 12.04
N GLY A 128 3.53 6.91 12.04
CA GLY A 128 4.48 5.90 12.52
C GLY A 128 4.06 4.48 12.14
N GLY A 129 4.87 3.52 12.57
CA GLY A 129 4.67 2.09 12.37
C GLY A 129 5.17 1.54 11.04
N THR A 130 5.06 0.24 10.91
CA THR A 130 5.30 -0.48 9.66
C THR A 130 3.95 -0.72 8.98
N ILE A 131 3.71 -0.06 7.87
CA ILE A 131 2.44 -0.11 7.14
C ILE A 131 2.65 -0.87 5.83
N VAL A 132 1.89 -1.94 5.63
CA VAL A 132 1.81 -2.68 4.37
C VAL A 132 0.36 -2.59 3.89
N ALA A 133 0.11 -1.72 2.92
CA ALA A 133 -1.22 -1.48 2.41
C ALA A 133 -1.35 -1.95 0.97
N LYS A 134 -2.34 -2.79 0.68
CA LYS A 134 -2.65 -3.25 -0.67
C LYS A 134 -4.08 -2.89 -1.03
N GLY A 135 -4.28 -2.31 -2.22
CA GLY A 135 -5.61 -2.16 -2.82
C GLY A 135 -6.20 -3.51 -3.24
N GLY A 136 -7.52 -3.60 -3.26
CA GLY A 136 -8.24 -4.76 -3.75
C GLY A 136 -8.09 -4.91 -5.26
N ASP A 137 -8.05 -6.14 -5.72
CA ASP A 137 -7.94 -6.47 -7.14
C ASP A 137 -9.34 -6.37 -7.82
N VAL A 138 -9.37 -6.18 -9.12
CA VAL A 138 -10.55 -6.44 -9.97
C VAL A 138 -10.25 -7.68 -10.80
N VAL A 139 -11.10 -8.69 -10.69
CA VAL A 139 -10.95 -9.97 -11.38
C VAL A 139 -12.11 -10.16 -12.33
N PHE A 140 -11.83 -10.28 -13.62
CA PHE A 140 -12.83 -10.55 -14.64
C PHE A 140 -13.00 -12.06 -14.85
N GLU A 141 -14.19 -12.56 -14.55
CA GLU A 141 -14.62 -13.93 -14.83
C GLU A 141 -15.74 -13.96 -15.90
N SER A 142 -16.08 -12.79 -16.47
CA SER A 142 -17.17 -12.64 -17.44
C SER A 142 -16.73 -13.03 -18.84
N SER A 143 -17.57 -13.79 -19.53
CA SER A 143 -17.51 -14.05 -20.96
C SER A 143 -18.46 -13.17 -21.79
N ALA A 144 -19.30 -12.36 -21.14
CA ALA A 144 -20.26 -11.50 -21.78
C ALA A 144 -19.57 -10.38 -22.58
N SER A 145 -20.17 -10.00 -23.69
CA SER A 145 -19.76 -8.85 -24.51
C SER A 145 -20.81 -7.75 -24.39
N GLY A 146 -20.40 -6.49 -24.38
CA GLY A 146 -21.31 -5.36 -24.32
C GLY A 146 -20.75 -4.17 -23.53
N ASN A 147 -21.59 -3.15 -23.33
CA ASN A 147 -21.23 -2.03 -22.47
C ASN A 147 -21.15 -2.49 -21.02
N ALA A 148 -20.12 -2.07 -20.32
CA ALA A 148 -19.91 -2.33 -18.91
C ALA A 148 -19.48 -1.05 -18.20
N PRO A 149 -19.62 -0.99 -16.87
CA PRO A 149 -19.07 0.09 -16.06
C PRO A 149 -17.56 0.25 -16.27
N TYR A 150 -17.06 1.41 -15.88
CA TYR A 150 -15.63 1.58 -15.64
C TYR A 150 -15.24 0.81 -14.35
N PHE A 151 -14.22 -0.01 -14.44
CA PHE A 151 -13.70 -0.76 -13.30
C PHE A 151 -12.30 -0.28 -12.96
N ALA A 152 -12.07 0.02 -11.69
CA ALA A 152 -10.76 0.35 -11.16
C ALA A 152 -10.41 -0.55 -9.97
N ALA A 153 -9.22 -1.10 -9.97
CA ALA A 153 -8.66 -1.74 -8.79
C ALA A 153 -8.36 -0.69 -7.71
N GLY A 154 -8.39 -1.10 -6.45
CA GLY A 154 -8.21 -0.20 -5.32
C GLY A 154 -6.78 0.32 -5.21
N SER A 155 -6.60 1.52 -4.69
CA SER A 155 -5.28 2.04 -4.32
C SER A 155 -4.78 1.43 -3.01
N GLY A 156 -3.46 1.35 -2.83
CA GLY A 156 -2.88 0.94 -1.55
C GLY A 156 -3.29 1.88 -0.43
N ILE A 157 -3.04 3.17 -0.63
CA ILE A 157 -3.34 4.21 0.37
C ILE A 157 -3.93 5.44 -0.29
N LEU A 158 -4.99 5.97 0.32
CA LEU A 158 -5.47 7.34 0.13
C LEU A 158 -5.43 8.05 1.49
N THR A 159 -4.67 9.13 1.60
CA THR A 159 -4.45 9.86 2.85
C THR A 159 -4.20 11.34 2.58
N THR A 160 -4.28 12.15 3.63
CA THR A 160 -3.87 13.56 3.59
C THR A 160 -2.41 13.76 3.97
N GLU A 161 -1.81 12.84 4.75
CA GLU A 161 -0.43 13.00 5.18
C GLU A 161 0.25 11.66 5.50
N ILE A 162 1.54 11.58 5.14
CA ILE A 162 2.51 10.59 5.62
C ILE A 162 3.68 11.38 6.22
N SER A 163 3.79 11.38 7.54
CA SER A 163 4.83 12.13 8.27
C SER A 163 5.91 11.23 8.89
N GLY A 164 5.69 9.91 8.91
CA GLY A 164 6.62 8.97 9.52
C GLY A 164 6.33 7.53 9.15
N GLY A 165 7.07 6.61 9.77
CA GLY A 165 6.93 5.17 9.58
C GLY A 165 7.61 4.62 8.32
N ILE A 166 7.44 3.32 8.14
CA ILE A 166 7.86 2.57 6.96
C ILE A 166 6.58 2.14 6.24
N VAL A 167 6.39 2.61 5.02
CA VAL A 167 5.15 2.46 4.27
C VAL A 167 5.42 1.72 2.97
N GLU A 168 4.82 0.56 2.80
CA GLU A 168 4.70 -0.14 1.53
C GLU A 168 3.25 -0.08 1.06
N ALA A 169 2.99 0.70 0.03
CA ALA A 169 1.67 0.87 -0.55
C ALA A 169 1.64 0.30 -1.96
N THR A 170 0.76 -0.66 -2.21
CA THR A 170 0.63 -1.30 -3.53
C THR A 170 -0.80 -1.20 -4.03
N GLY A 171 -0.97 -0.73 -5.25
CA GLY A 171 -2.26 -0.75 -5.93
C GLY A 171 -2.74 -2.17 -6.23
N GLY A 172 -4.03 -2.37 -6.25
CA GLY A 172 -4.65 -3.61 -6.69
C GLY A 172 -4.44 -3.85 -8.19
N SER A 173 -4.49 -5.08 -8.61
CA SER A 173 -4.32 -5.48 -10.00
C SER A 173 -5.66 -5.61 -10.72
N ALA A 174 -5.65 -5.33 -12.00
CA ALA A 174 -6.76 -5.55 -12.91
C ALA A 174 -6.48 -6.81 -13.73
N ILE A 175 -7.16 -7.92 -13.39
CA ILE A 175 -6.84 -9.29 -13.85
C ILE A 175 -7.96 -9.82 -14.73
N GLY A 176 -7.60 -10.52 -15.80
CA GLY A 176 -8.53 -11.25 -16.67
C GLY A 176 -8.64 -10.71 -18.09
N ASP A 177 -9.34 -11.45 -18.93
CA ASP A 177 -9.46 -11.19 -20.37
C ASP A 177 -10.74 -10.44 -20.76
N GLY A 178 -11.32 -9.67 -19.82
CA GLY A 178 -12.62 -9.04 -19.97
C GLY A 178 -12.96 -8.58 -21.38
N THR A 179 -14.01 -9.18 -21.94
CA THR A 179 -14.59 -8.81 -23.24
C THR A 179 -15.65 -7.71 -23.10
N LEU A 180 -16.01 -7.38 -21.86
CA LEU A 180 -16.87 -6.24 -21.57
C LEU A 180 -16.14 -4.94 -21.94
N GLY A 181 -16.78 -4.08 -22.72
CA GLY A 181 -16.21 -2.84 -23.29
C GLY A 181 -15.94 -1.72 -22.29
N GLY A 182 -15.92 -2.01 -20.97
CA GLY A 182 -15.56 -1.07 -19.93
C GLY A 182 -14.05 -0.82 -19.85
N LEU A 183 -13.66 0.38 -19.45
CA LEU A 183 -12.26 0.68 -19.12
C LEU A 183 -11.87 -0.05 -17.83
N LEU A 184 -10.69 -0.65 -17.83
CA LEU A 184 -10.13 -1.40 -16.72
C LEU A 184 -8.81 -0.74 -16.29
N GLU A 185 -8.78 -0.17 -15.09
CA GLU A 185 -7.61 0.52 -14.56
C GLU A 185 -7.05 -0.21 -13.34
N ALA A 186 -5.73 -0.36 -13.32
CA ALA A 186 -5.02 -0.87 -12.15
C ALA A 186 -4.93 0.21 -11.07
N GLY A 187 -4.95 -0.21 -9.80
CA GLY A 187 -4.88 0.69 -8.65
C GLY A 187 -3.51 1.38 -8.50
N TYR A 188 -3.46 2.42 -7.70
CA TYR A 188 -2.25 3.20 -7.43
C TYR A 188 -1.60 2.78 -6.12
N GLY A 189 -0.28 3.00 -5.99
CA GLY A 189 0.40 2.82 -4.73
C GLY A 189 -0.17 3.78 -3.67
N VAL A 190 0.06 5.07 -3.85
CA VAL A 190 -0.54 6.13 -3.03
C VAL A 190 -1.28 7.09 -3.94
N GLY A 191 -2.54 7.33 -3.62
CA GLY A 191 -3.38 8.26 -4.36
C GLY A 191 -4.79 7.76 -4.57
N GLY A 192 -5.51 8.48 -5.40
CA GLY A 192 -6.87 8.18 -5.76
C GLY A 192 -7.19 8.68 -7.16
N ASP A 193 -8.21 8.10 -7.75
CA ASP A 193 -8.74 8.46 -9.03
C ASP A 193 -9.72 9.65 -8.91
N ASP A 194 -9.80 10.48 -9.94
CA ASP A 194 -10.82 11.53 -10.07
C ASP A 194 -12.25 10.93 -10.06
N PHE A 195 -12.41 9.67 -10.44
CA PHE A 195 -13.67 8.92 -10.39
C PHE A 195 -14.12 8.54 -8.97
N ILE A 196 -13.21 8.46 -7.98
CA ILE A 196 -13.57 8.17 -6.58
C ILE A 196 -13.91 9.45 -5.79
N ASN A 197 -14.17 10.55 -6.46
CA ASN A 197 -14.51 11.84 -5.83
C ASN A 197 -13.47 12.29 -4.79
N VAL A 198 -12.19 12.18 -5.16
CA VAL A 198 -11.04 12.69 -4.38
C VAL A 198 -10.68 14.14 -4.73
N SER A 199 -11.55 14.81 -5.47
CA SER A 199 -11.36 16.23 -5.80
C SER A 199 -11.14 17.05 -4.53
N GLY A 200 -9.99 17.72 -4.45
CA GLY A 200 -9.61 18.51 -3.28
C GLY A 200 -8.81 17.77 -2.21
N VAL A 201 -8.60 16.45 -2.31
CA VAL A 201 -7.65 15.76 -1.42
C VAL A 201 -6.23 16.19 -1.78
N LYS A 202 -5.52 16.68 -0.77
CA LYS A 202 -4.09 17.04 -0.86
C LYS A 202 -3.33 16.05 0.00
N THR A 203 -2.37 15.36 -0.58
CA THR A 203 -1.49 14.47 0.17
C THR A 203 -0.13 15.11 0.36
N ALA A 204 0.33 15.17 1.60
CA ALA A 204 1.67 15.62 1.96
C ALA A 204 2.51 14.42 2.42
N ILE A 205 3.71 14.27 1.88
CA ILE A 205 4.74 13.37 2.43
C ILE A 205 5.82 14.25 3.03
N THR A 206 5.87 14.27 4.36
CA THR A 206 6.77 15.13 5.14
C THR A 206 7.89 14.35 5.80
N GLY A 207 7.79 13.01 5.85
CA GLY A 207 8.77 12.12 6.48
C GLY A 207 8.51 10.65 6.17
N GLY A 208 9.26 9.78 6.86
CA GLY A 208 9.18 8.33 6.72
C GLY A 208 9.90 7.77 5.47
N THR A 209 9.80 6.46 5.30
CA THR A 209 10.27 5.75 4.11
C THR A 209 9.06 5.15 3.40
N VAL A 210 8.75 5.62 2.20
CA VAL A 210 7.55 5.27 1.45
C VAL A 210 7.94 4.57 0.15
N LYS A 211 7.48 3.33 -0.03
CA LYS A 211 7.52 2.62 -1.29
C LYS A 211 6.09 2.51 -1.81
N ALA A 212 5.81 3.22 -2.90
CA ALA A 212 4.51 3.24 -3.54
C ALA A 212 4.59 2.56 -4.90
N THR A 213 3.85 1.46 -5.09
CA THR A 213 3.89 0.67 -6.31
C THR A 213 2.49 0.61 -6.92
N GLY A 214 2.37 0.94 -8.18
CA GLY A 214 1.12 0.77 -8.94
C GLY A 214 0.76 -0.71 -9.13
N GLY A 215 -0.51 -1.01 -9.22
CA GLY A 215 -1.01 -2.34 -9.54
C GLY A 215 -0.73 -2.74 -10.99
N ASN A 216 -0.82 -4.02 -11.28
CA ASN A 216 -0.66 -4.52 -12.64
C ASN A 216 -1.99 -4.51 -13.38
N GLY A 217 -1.98 -4.10 -14.64
CA GLY A 217 -3.15 -4.09 -15.50
C GLY A 217 -2.89 -4.78 -16.84
N LYS A 218 -3.95 -5.20 -17.55
CA LYS A 218 -3.79 -5.74 -18.89
C LYS A 218 -3.34 -4.65 -19.86
N SER A 219 -4.08 -3.55 -19.94
CA SER A 219 -3.80 -2.46 -20.88
C SER A 219 -2.85 -1.43 -20.26
N LEU A 220 -3.13 -0.94 -19.05
CA LEU A 220 -2.36 0.09 -18.38
C LEU A 220 -2.03 -0.32 -16.95
N GLY A 221 -0.75 -0.24 -16.58
CA GLY A 221 -0.30 -0.37 -15.19
C GLY A 221 -0.69 0.84 -14.35
N GLY A 222 -0.95 0.63 -13.07
CA GLY A 222 -1.24 1.71 -12.12
C GLY A 222 -0.02 2.61 -11.87
N PHE A 223 -0.26 3.81 -11.39
CA PHE A 223 0.82 4.73 -11.00
C PHE A 223 1.37 4.39 -9.61
N GLY A 224 2.65 4.68 -9.38
CA GLY A 224 3.19 4.67 -8.02
C GLY A 224 2.51 5.73 -7.15
N LEU A 225 2.59 6.98 -7.58
CA LEU A 225 1.93 8.13 -6.94
C LEU A 225 1.01 8.83 -7.96
N ARG A 226 -0.29 8.94 -7.63
CA ARG A 226 -1.28 9.65 -8.45
C ARG A 226 -2.22 10.48 -7.59
N LEU A 227 -2.01 11.79 -7.60
CA LEU A 227 -2.94 12.81 -7.11
C LEU A 227 -2.64 14.12 -7.82
N SER A 228 -3.67 14.89 -8.11
CA SER A 228 -3.53 16.23 -8.72
C SER A 228 -2.83 17.24 -7.80
N SER A 229 -2.77 16.98 -6.50
CA SER A 229 -2.21 17.88 -5.48
C SER A 229 -1.39 17.09 -4.46
N MET A 230 -0.15 16.72 -4.82
CA MET A 230 0.78 16.06 -3.93
C MET A 230 1.97 16.96 -3.60
N SER A 231 2.39 16.99 -2.34
CA SER A 231 3.60 17.67 -1.88
C SER A 231 4.54 16.70 -1.19
N ILE A 232 5.84 16.78 -1.50
CA ILE A 232 6.90 15.99 -0.86
C ILE A 232 7.92 16.97 -0.32
N SER A 233 8.07 17.04 1.00
CA SER A 233 9.01 17.95 1.66
C SER A 233 10.06 17.23 2.50
N GLY A 234 9.95 15.91 2.68
CA GLY A 234 10.90 15.11 3.47
C GLY A 234 10.72 13.62 3.25
N GLY A 235 11.55 12.84 3.93
CA GLY A 235 11.55 11.38 3.85
C GLY A 235 12.21 10.82 2.59
N THR A 236 12.15 9.49 2.45
CA THR A 236 12.56 8.75 1.24
C THR A 236 11.33 8.19 0.56
N VAL A 237 11.10 8.56 -0.69
CA VAL A 237 9.94 8.16 -1.49
C VAL A 237 10.39 7.42 -2.74
N ILE A 238 9.98 6.16 -2.86
CA ILE A 238 10.25 5.31 -4.01
C ILE A 238 8.90 5.03 -4.67
N ALA A 239 8.66 5.65 -5.81
CA ALA A 239 7.42 5.54 -6.57
C ALA A 239 7.65 4.74 -7.85
N GLN A 240 6.98 3.59 -7.96
CA GLN A 240 7.11 2.69 -9.10
C GLN A 240 5.77 2.44 -9.77
N GLY A 241 5.72 2.61 -11.08
CA GLY A 241 4.56 2.21 -11.88
C GLY A 241 4.38 0.70 -11.96
N GLY A 242 3.15 0.24 -12.09
CA GLY A 242 2.79 -1.15 -12.33
C GLY A 242 3.01 -1.59 -13.77
N THR A 243 2.89 -2.88 -14.04
CA THR A 243 3.07 -3.46 -15.39
C THR A 243 1.76 -3.49 -16.18
N GLY A 244 1.85 -3.49 -17.52
CA GLY A 244 0.71 -3.57 -18.43
C GLY A 244 1.14 -3.77 -19.88
N GLU A 245 0.24 -3.61 -20.86
CA GLU A 245 0.67 -3.35 -22.25
C GLU A 245 1.45 -2.05 -22.30
N THR A 246 0.94 -1.02 -21.64
CA THR A 246 1.67 0.19 -21.26
C THR A 246 1.94 0.15 -19.76
N GLY A 247 3.19 0.28 -19.34
CA GLY A 247 3.55 0.38 -17.93
C GLY A 247 3.00 1.67 -17.32
N GLY A 248 2.63 1.62 -16.04
CA GLY A 248 2.24 2.81 -15.28
C GLY A 248 3.44 3.74 -15.04
N SER A 249 3.20 5.02 -14.83
CA SER A 249 4.28 5.94 -14.48
C SER A 249 4.59 5.90 -12.97
N GLY A 250 5.83 6.29 -12.61
CA GLY A 250 6.22 6.41 -11.21
C GLY A 250 5.38 7.46 -10.49
N VAL A 251 5.38 8.68 -11.00
CA VAL A 251 4.68 9.83 -10.42
C VAL A 251 3.91 10.59 -11.49
N GLN A 252 2.65 10.95 -11.21
CA GLN A 252 1.88 11.80 -12.11
C GLN A 252 2.18 13.28 -11.86
N SER A 253 1.88 13.79 -10.68
CA SER A 253 2.05 15.21 -10.34
C SER A 253 2.57 15.35 -8.92
N ALA A 254 3.52 16.25 -8.69
CA ALA A 254 4.03 16.55 -7.35
C ALA A 254 4.73 17.92 -7.28
N THR A 255 4.65 18.55 -6.11
CA THR A 255 5.59 19.61 -5.71
C THR A 255 6.60 19.02 -4.74
N ILE A 256 7.88 18.97 -5.12
CA ILE A 256 8.96 18.38 -4.34
C ILE A 256 9.86 19.51 -3.83
N SER A 257 9.91 19.69 -2.52
CA SER A 257 10.71 20.72 -1.86
C SER A 257 11.82 20.17 -0.97
N GLY A 258 11.85 18.86 -0.74
CA GLY A 258 12.84 18.17 0.09
C GLY A 258 12.72 16.65 0.02
N GLY A 259 13.57 15.96 0.78
CA GLY A 259 13.64 14.50 0.80
C GLY A 259 14.38 13.87 -0.38
N THR A 260 14.34 12.54 -0.44
CA THR A 260 14.84 11.75 -1.58
C THR A 260 13.67 11.15 -2.33
N VAL A 261 13.55 11.41 -3.63
CA VAL A 261 12.47 10.90 -4.47
C VAL A 261 13.03 10.11 -5.64
N VAL A 262 12.58 8.87 -5.78
CA VAL A 262 12.92 7.99 -6.90
C VAL A 262 11.63 7.64 -7.63
N ALA A 263 11.48 8.11 -8.87
CA ALA A 263 10.33 7.86 -9.73
C ALA A 263 10.70 6.89 -10.85
N VAL A 264 10.11 5.70 -10.88
CA VAL A 264 10.41 4.64 -11.85
C VAL A 264 9.15 4.24 -12.59
N GLY A 265 9.20 4.29 -13.90
CA GLY A 265 8.12 3.77 -14.74
C GLY A 265 8.03 2.24 -14.68
N GLY A 266 6.83 1.72 -14.79
CA GLY A 266 6.56 0.29 -14.85
C GLY A 266 6.96 -0.31 -16.20
N ALA A 267 7.24 -1.61 -16.22
CA ALA A 267 7.51 -2.31 -17.47
C ALA A 267 6.22 -2.51 -18.29
N GLY A 268 6.34 -2.38 -19.62
CA GLY A 268 5.25 -2.62 -20.55
C GLY A 268 5.53 -3.78 -21.51
N SER A 269 4.49 -4.53 -21.86
CA SER A 269 4.64 -5.52 -22.92
C SER A 269 4.76 -4.88 -24.32
N LYS A 270 4.35 -3.63 -24.48
CA LYS A 270 4.55 -2.76 -25.63
C LYS A 270 5.36 -1.53 -25.24
N THR A 271 4.81 -0.67 -24.40
CA THR A 271 5.42 0.62 -24.01
C THR A 271 5.72 0.65 -22.53
N GLY A 272 6.94 1.01 -22.13
CA GLY A 272 7.29 1.27 -20.74
C GLY A 272 6.62 2.53 -20.21
N GLY A 273 6.32 2.59 -18.93
CA GLY A 273 5.81 3.79 -18.25
C GLY A 273 6.91 4.83 -18.00
N ASP A 274 6.53 6.08 -17.84
CA ASP A 274 7.49 7.15 -17.55
C ASP A 274 7.86 7.20 -16.06
N GLY A 275 9.02 7.73 -15.74
CA GLY A 275 9.35 8.09 -14.37
C GLY A 275 8.39 9.18 -13.86
N PHE A 276 8.38 10.32 -14.52
CA PHE A 276 7.36 11.36 -14.38
C PHE A 276 6.45 11.39 -15.61
N ASN A 277 5.14 11.29 -15.36
CA ASN A 277 4.14 11.19 -16.42
C ASN A 277 4.06 12.45 -17.31
N GLU A 278 3.77 12.26 -18.58
CA GLU A 278 3.68 13.33 -19.57
C GLU A 278 2.53 14.33 -19.35
N TYR A 279 1.43 13.86 -18.72
CA TYR A 279 0.23 14.69 -18.49
C TYR A 279 0.22 15.39 -17.12
N GLY A 280 1.20 15.08 -16.26
CA GLY A 280 1.30 15.64 -14.91
C GLY A 280 2.26 16.82 -14.82
N THR A 281 2.12 17.64 -13.78
CA THR A 281 3.04 18.72 -13.48
C THR A 281 3.91 18.37 -12.28
N VAL A 282 5.23 18.41 -12.47
CA VAL A 282 6.19 18.18 -11.39
C VAL A 282 7.07 19.43 -11.18
N LYS A 283 7.02 19.96 -9.95
CA LYS A 283 7.83 21.12 -9.57
C LYS A 283 8.85 20.70 -8.50
N VAL A 284 10.13 20.74 -8.86
CA VAL A 284 11.23 20.43 -7.92
C VAL A 284 11.88 21.75 -7.49
N THR A 285 11.83 22.04 -6.19
CA THR A 285 12.46 23.22 -5.57
C THR A 285 13.54 22.85 -4.56
N GLY A 286 13.67 21.55 -4.23
CA GLY A 286 14.68 21.02 -3.32
C GLY A 286 14.63 19.50 -3.25
N GLY A 287 15.55 18.92 -2.48
CA GLY A 287 15.69 17.47 -2.33
C GLY A 287 16.56 16.82 -3.41
N SER A 288 16.66 15.48 -3.33
CA SER A 288 17.34 14.63 -4.32
C SER A 288 16.30 13.88 -5.14
N VAL A 289 16.20 14.17 -6.43
CA VAL A 289 15.15 13.59 -7.29
C VAL A 289 15.79 12.83 -8.44
N THR A 290 15.43 11.54 -8.55
CA THR A 290 15.88 10.66 -9.64
C THR A 290 14.65 10.11 -10.36
N ALA A 291 14.68 10.12 -11.69
CA ALA A 291 13.62 9.57 -12.52
C ALA A 291 14.19 8.61 -13.57
N GLN A 292 13.47 7.50 -13.79
CA GLN A 292 13.81 6.47 -14.77
C GLN A 292 12.55 5.96 -15.45
N GLY A 293 12.57 5.82 -16.80
CA GLY A 293 11.50 5.17 -17.53
C GLY A 293 11.54 3.66 -17.40
N GLY A 294 10.39 3.03 -17.51
CA GLY A 294 10.24 1.58 -17.55
C GLY A 294 10.63 0.97 -18.91
N LYS A 295 10.91 -0.31 -18.94
CA LYS A 295 11.19 -1.05 -20.16
C LYS A 295 9.92 -1.39 -20.93
N GLY A 296 9.94 -1.25 -22.25
CA GLY A 296 8.92 -1.71 -23.17
C GLY A 296 9.55 -2.53 -24.31
N LYS A 297 8.76 -3.40 -24.97
CA LYS A 297 9.27 -4.16 -26.11
C LYS A 297 9.35 -3.30 -27.38
N GLU A 298 8.41 -2.39 -27.57
CA GLU A 298 8.31 -1.51 -28.73
C GLU A 298 8.93 -0.14 -28.43
N LYS A 299 8.67 0.39 -27.22
CA LYS A 299 9.16 1.70 -26.80
C LYS A 299 9.40 1.70 -25.30
N ASP A 300 10.57 2.10 -24.88
CA ASP A 300 10.86 2.36 -23.47
C ASP A 300 10.16 3.65 -23.00
N GLY A 301 9.77 3.70 -21.75
CA GLY A 301 9.31 4.93 -21.09
C GLY A 301 10.44 5.94 -20.92
N ALA A 302 10.10 7.20 -20.82
CA ALA A 302 11.06 8.28 -20.55
C ALA A 302 11.28 8.47 -19.04
N ALA A 303 12.45 8.97 -18.65
CA ALA A 303 12.63 9.44 -17.27
C ALA A 303 11.61 10.55 -16.95
N VAL A 304 11.38 11.45 -17.91
CA VAL A 304 10.41 12.53 -17.87
C VAL A 304 9.62 12.51 -19.17
N GLY A 305 8.31 12.26 -19.10
CA GLY A 305 7.44 12.13 -20.26
C GLY A 305 7.26 13.45 -21.03
N SER A 306 7.21 14.59 -20.32
CA SER A 306 7.19 15.94 -20.93
C SER A 306 8.10 16.88 -20.17
N GLU A 307 9.12 17.43 -20.85
CA GLU A 307 10.10 18.34 -20.27
C GLU A 307 9.47 19.68 -19.83
N GLU A 308 8.47 20.16 -20.55
CA GLU A 308 7.77 21.42 -20.25
C GLU A 308 6.94 21.36 -18.98
N ASN A 309 6.53 20.15 -18.57
CA ASN A 309 5.73 19.90 -17.38
C ASN A 309 6.58 19.66 -16.13
N VAL A 310 7.90 19.58 -16.25
CA VAL A 310 8.81 19.35 -15.14
C VAL A 310 9.76 20.55 -14.97
N THR A 311 9.73 21.16 -13.79
CA THR A 311 10.60 22.28 -13.44
C THR A 311 11.54 21.92 -12.30
N GLY A 312 12.77 22.46 -12.32
CA GLY A 312 13.80 22.19 -11.32
C GLY A 312 14.74 21.05 -11.73
N THR A 313 15.55 20.57 -10.78
CA THR A 313 16.62 19.62 -11.06
C THR A 313 16.16 18.19 -10.83
N VAL A 314 16.20 17.37 -11.88
CA VAL A 314 15.93 15.94 -11.86
C VAL A 314 17.11 15.18 -12.44
N ASN A 315 17.62 14.20 -11.71
CA ASN A 315 18.59 13.24 -12.22
C ASN A 315 17.87 12.23 -13.12
N LYS A 316 18.00 12.36 -14.43
CA LYS A 316 17.37 11.50 -15.43
C LYS A 316 18.26 10.30 -15.71
N VAL A 317 17.71 9.11 -15.48
CA VAL A 317 18.39 7.84 -15.66
C VAL A 317 17.83 7.14 -16.89
N ASP A 318 18.70 6.60 -17.73
CA ASP A 318 18.31 5.84 -18.91
C ASP A 318 17.51 4.58 -18.50
N SER A 319 16.46 4.25 -19.25
CA SER A 319 15.65 3.06 -19.01
C SER A 319 16.44 1.76 -19.11
N GLY A 320 17.58 1.76 -19.86
CA GLY A 320 18.54 0.67 -19.96
C GLY A 320 19.48 0.55 -18.78
N HIS A 321 19.51 1.52 -17.86
CA HIS A 321 20.38 1.49 -16.70
C HIS A 321 20.03 0.33 -15.76
N VAL A 322 20.99 -0.53 -15.53
CA VAL A 322 20.89 -1.59 -14.53
C VAL A 322 21.49 -1.08 -13.23
N HIS A 323 20.68 -1.00 -12.19
CA HIS A 323 21.13 -0.53 -10.89
C HIS A 323 22.13 -1.51 -10.27
N GLN A 324 23.20 -0.97 -9.75
CA GLN A 324 24.17 -1.68 -8.92
C GLN A 324 24.02 -1.17 -7.49
N TYR A 325 23.13 -1.82 -6.76
CA TYR A 325 22.81 -1.42 -5.41
C TYR A 325 23.85 -1.89 -4.41
N THR A 326 24.23 -1.01 -3.51
CA THR A 326 25.00 -1.30 -2.29
C THR A 326 24.15 -0.96 -1.09
N ASP A 327 24.34 -1.69 0.03
CA ASP A 327 23.65 -1.36 1.27
C ASP A 327 24.04 0.04 1.72
N SER A 328 23.06 0.83 2.15
CA SER A 328 23.30 2.14 2.75
C SER A 328 22.85 2.16 4.20
N ASP A 329 21.59 2.44 4.50
CA ASP A 329 21.13 2.65 5.85
C ASP A 329 20.12 1.59 6.28
N VAL A 330 20.24 1.07 7.51
CA VAL A 330 19.21 0.28 8.14
C VAL A 330 18.14 1.23 8.68
N VAL A 331 16.96 1.14 8.12
CA VAL A 331 15.81 1.98 8.52
C VAL A 331 15.13 1.40 9.76
N LYS A 332 15.05 0.07 9.82
CA LYS A 332 14.49 -0.68 10.95
C LYS A 332 15.23 -1.99 11.11
N GLU A 333 15.74 -2.26 12.31
CA GLU A 333 16.33 -3.56 12.62
C GLU A 333 15.27 -4.67 12.64
N ALA A 334 15.63 -5.84 12.13
CA ALA A 334 14.79 -7.03 12.29
C ALA A 334 14.88 -7.56 13.72
N THR A 335 13.75 -8.01 14.25
CA THR A 335 13.67 -8.76 15.51
C THR A 335 13.19 -10.18 15.24
N CYS A 336 13.05 -11.01 16.25
CA CYS A 336 12.44 -12.34 16.08
C CYS A 336 10.89 -12.25 15.88
N THR A 337 10.28 -11.13 16.20
CA THR A 337 8.84 -10.88 16.04
C THR A 337 8.49 -10.03 14.82
N SER A 338 9.40 -9.15 14.37
CA SER A 338 9.16 -8.23 13.26
C SER A 338 10.27 -8.26 12.21
N GLU A 339 9.89 -8.07 10.95
CA GLU A 339 10.83 -7.82 9.86
C GLU A 339 11.51 -6.48 10.02
N GLY A 340 12.75 -6.38 9.54
CA GLY A 340 13.50 -5.14 9.40
C GLY A 340 13.44 -4.58 7.98
N TYR A 341 13.99 -3.39 7.80
CA TYR A 341 14.09 -2.71 6.52
C TYR A 341 15.42 -1.99 6.38
N LYS A 342 16.01 -2.07 5.20
CA LYS A 342 17.19 -1.29 4.84
C LYS A 342 16.99 -0.58 3.51
N LEU A 343 17.70 0.51 3.33
CA LEU A 343 17.85 1.16 2.04
C LEU A 343 19.10 0.63 1.35
N LYS A 344 19.03 0.50 0.04
CA LYS A 344 20.14 0.26 -0.86
C LYS A 344 20.26 1.44 -1.79
N LYS A 345 21.46 1.84 -2.12
CA LYS A 345 21.71 2.96 -3.02
C LYS A 345 22.51 2.52 -4.24
N CYS A 346 22.03 2.88 -5.42
CA CYS A 346 22.77 2.63 -6.64
C CYS A 346 24.02 3.50 -6.68
N SER A 347 25.20 2.87 -6.78
CA SER A 347 26.50 3.55 -6.81
C SER A 347 26.68 4.48 -8.02
N LYS A 348 25.93 4.24 -9.12
CA LYS A 348 26.06 5.01 -10.37
C LYS A 348 25.11 6.20 -10.47
N CYS A 349 23.83 6.01 -10.10
CA CYS A 349 22.81 7.03 -10.28
C CYS A 349 22.23 7.59 -8.96
N GLY A 350 22.61 7.01 -7.82
CA GLY A 350 22.13 7.44 -6.52
C GLY A 350 20.66 7.07 -6.22
N ALA A 351 19.96 6.35 -7.12
CA ALA A 351 18.60 5.87 -6.85
C ALA A 351 18.59 4.95 -5.64
N GLU A 352 17.56 5.05 -4.82
CA GLU A 352 17.38 4.24 -3.62
C GLU A 352 16.32 3.16 -3.82
N GLU A 353 16.50 2.03 -3.17
CA GLU A 353 15.56 0.92 -3.11
C GLU A 353 15.40 0.46 -1.66
N MET A 354 14.17 0.14 -1.26
CA MET A 354 13.87 -0.41 0.06
C MET A 354 13.82 -1.93 -0.01
N GLU A 355 14.59 -2.59 0.84
CA GLU A 355 14.64 -4.05 0.97
C GLU A 355 14.21 -4.49 2.36
N ARG A 356 13.42 -5.55 2.42
CA ARG A 356 13.02 -6.19 3.68
C ARG A 356 14.15 -7.05 4.22
N ILE A 357 14.36 -6.98 5.53
CA ILE A 357 15.26 -7.87 6.29
C ILE A 357 14.37 -8.89 7.00
N GLY A 358 14.57 -10.18 6.73
CA GLY A 358 13.80 -11.24 7.38
C GLY A 358 13.92 -11.22 8.90
N LYS A 359 12.92 -11.76 9.58
CA LYS A 359 12.93 -11.92 11.05
C LYS A 359 14.15 -12.69 11.49
N LYS A 360 14.69 -12.34 12.66
CA LYS A 360 15.75 -13.10 13.33
C LYS A 360 15.16 -14.35 13.96
N ASP A 361 15.99 -15.38 14.12
CA ASP A 361 15.60 -16.58 14.84
C ASP A 361 15.39 -16.29 16.33
N HIS A 362 14.51 -17.08 16.97
CA HIS A 362 14.33 -17.00 18.41
C HIS A 362 15.52 -17.62 19.15
N THR A 363 16.03 -16.93 20.16
CA THR A 363 17.03 -17.46 21.07
C THR A 363 16.32 -18.10 22.26
N TRP A 364 16.08 -19.41 22.17
CA TRP A 364 15.36 -20.17 23.16
C TRP A 364 16.24 -20.51 24.36
N VAL A 365 15.78 -20.15 25.57
CA VAL A 365 16.39 -20.52 26.85
C VAL A 365 15.37 -21.36 27.63
N GLN A 366 15.80 -22.48 28.18
CA GLN A 366 14.93 -23.31 29.02
C GLN A 366 14.43 -22.49 30.22
N SER A 367 13.12 -22.38 30.39
CA SER A 367 12.47 -21.65 31.47
C SER A 367 11.87 -22.56 32.52
N LYS A 368 11.40 -23.74 32.13
CA LYS A 368 10.80 -24.74 33.04
C LYS A 368 11.00 -26.14 32.49
N HIS A 369 11.13 -27.09 33.40
CA HIS A 369 11.15 -28.52 33.11
C HIS A 369 10.23 -29.24 34.10
N GLN A 370 9.46 -30.20 33.60
CA GLN A 370 8.62 -31.08 34.40
C GLN A 370 8.77 -32.49 33.88
N ASP A 371 9.22 -33.40 34.75
CA ASP A 371 9.29 -34.83 34.43
C ASP A 371 7.89 -35.43 34.27
N ALA A 372 7.79 -36.44 33.40
CA ALA A 372 6.57 -37.20 33.26
C ALA A 372 6.26 -38.00 34.55
N THR A 373 4.99 -38.08 34.89
CA THR A 373 4.45 -38.93 35.98
C THR A 373 3.62 -40.04 35.39
N CYS A 374 3.13 -40.97 36.24
CA CYS A 374 2.24 -42.05 35.80
C CYS A 374 0.88 -41.56 35.28
N VAL A 375 0.52 -40.30 35.50
CA VAL A 375 -0.78 -39.68 35.16
C VAL A 375 -0.68 -38.44 34.33
N GLU A 376 0.50 -37.81 34.24
CA GLU A 376 0.74 -36.56 33.48
C GLU A 376 2.01 -36.68 32.66
N GLY A 377 1.95 -36.23 31.39
CA GLY A 377 3.11 -36.13 30.53
C GLY A 377 4.13 -35.08 31.02
N GLY A 378 5.43 -35.35 30.80
CA GLY A 378 6.48 -34.38 31.06
C GLY A 378 6.56 -33.34 29.95
N TYR A 379 7.17 -32.20 30.24
CA TYR A 379 7.45 -31.18 29.24
C TYR A 379 8.67 -30.33 29.60
N THR A 380 9.29 -29.78 28.58
CA THR A 380 10.28 -28.71 28.73
C THR A 380 9.75 -27.44 28.08
N GLU A 381 9.69 -26.38 28.85
CA GLU A 381 9.28 -25.05 28.38
C GLU A 381 10.52 -24.19 28.12
N TYR A 382 10.52 -23.54 26.99
CA TYR A 382 11.55 -22.59 26.59
C TYR A 382 10.93 -21.21 26.44
N LYS A 383 11.69 -20.19 26.79
CA LYS A 383 11.33 -18.79 26.61
C LYS A 383 12.39 -18.11 25.73
N CYS A 384 11.94 -17.37 24.73
CA CYS A 384 12.86 -16.56 23.94
C CYS A 384 13.41 -15.42 24.78
N SER A 385 14.75 -15.31 24.85
CA SER A 385 15.41 -14.26 25.63
C SER A 385 15.19 -12.84 25.09
N ALA A 386 14.86 -12.72 23.78
CA ALA A 386 14.69 -11.45 23.12
C ALA A 386 13.22 -10.92 23.18
N CYS A 387 12.23 -11.79 22.92
CA CYS A 387 10.81 -11.35 22.81
C CYS A 387 9.91 -11.91 23.92
N GLY A 388 10.40 -12.86 24.71
CA GLY A 388 9.62 -13.47 25.79
C GLY A 388 8.62 -14.54 25.35
N GLU A 389 8.49 -14.82 24.04
CA GLU A 389 7.63 -15.90 23.52
C GLU A 389 8.02 -17.25 24.12
N THR A 390 7.03 -18.11 24.37
CA THR A 390 7.27 -19.43 24.98
C THR A 390 6.89 -20.53 24.02
N LYS A 391 7.66 -21.62 24.03
CA LYS A 391 7.32 -22.88 23.39
C LYS A 391 7.48 -24.03 24.35
N ARG A 392 6.74 -25.12 24.14
CA ARG A 392 6.86 -26.36 24.90
C ARG A 392 7.18 -27.51 23.98
N ASP A 393 8.12 -28.32 24.41
CA ASP A 393 8.42 -29.62 23.83
C ASP A 393 7.91 -30.69 24.85
N GLU A 394 6.99 -31.55 24.42
CA GLU A 394 6.48 -32.65 25.22
C GLU A 394 7.51 -33.78 25.30
N ILE A 395 7.60 -34.47 26.46
CA ILE A 395 8.56 -35.55 26.74
C ILE A 395 7.78 -36.86 26.90
#